data_09db15d02a23a3228e8423ed96641fad
#
_entry.id   09db15d02a23a3228e8423ed96641fad
#
_cell.length_a   1.000
_cell.length_b   1.000
_cell.length_c   1.000
_cell.angle_alpha   90.00
_cell.angle_beta   90.00
_cell.angle_gamma   90.00
#
_symmetry.space_group_name_H-M   'P 1'
#
loop_
_entity.id
_entity.type
_entity.pdbx_description
1 polymer ?
#
loop_
_entity_poly.entity_id
_entity_poly.type
_entity_poly.pdbx_seq_one_letter_code
_entity_poly.pdbx_strand_id
1 'polypeptide(L)'
;YINDKEMFNRANALLLANGYTKDDEISDHHQGYLYKVPQTGRTMILELHYRIVGLYQYAPVNKIVDDVFAANTFSPAMQTVNDRNYPVLPPTEYTFYMIHHMLKHYLYSGFGIRLLCDFTFFLGHNYTAIDFAQIHTWCKESKILHLYEIILETCRIYLGLPETIDSKIHYNKNDCKAFITQLLEDGDVSQNNGSALVGSGSYEKINFLTYFKEGHLQMHVRFPKLGKCLLLWPILWLITLVCFLYNN
;
A
#
# COMPACT_ATOMS: atom_id res chain seq x y z
N TYR A 1 13.64 5.46 -0.22
CA TYR A 1 13.22 5.21 1.15
C TYR A 1 14.40 5.27 2.11
N ILE A 2 14.33 6.08 3.14
CA ILE A 2 15.36 6.27 4.17
C ILE A 2 14.65 6.37 5.53
N ASN A 3 14.73 5.34 6.34
CA ASN A 3 14.13 5.27 7.68
C ASN A 3 15.05 5.81 8.80
N ASP A 4 16.29 6.16 8.49
CA ASP A 4 17.21 6.84 9.40
C ASP A 4 17.05 8.36 9.29
N LYS A 5 16.77 9.02 10.42
CA LYS A 5 16.46 10.45 10.46
C LYS A 5 17.65 11.33 10.06
N GLU A 6 18.88 10.95 10.42
CA GLU A 6 20.08 11.72 10.08
C GLU A 6 20.37 11.61 8.58
N MET A 7 20.29 10.39 8.04
CA MET A 7 20.43 10.16 6.60
C MET A 7 19.34 10.86 5.81
N PHE A 8 18.09 10.86 6.29
CA PHE A 8 16.99 11.59 5.67
C PHE A 8 17.28 13.09 5.62
N ASN A 9 17.74 13.68 6.71
CA ASN A 9 18.10 15.11 6.74
C ASN A 9 19.26 15.44 5.79
N ARG A 10 20.25 14.56 5.67
CA ARG A 10 21.34 14.71 4.70
C ARG A 10 20.85 14.65 3.26
N ALA A 11 19.97 13.70 2.95
CA ALA A 11 19.35 13.59 1.61
C ALA A 11 18.52 14.83 1.29
N ASN A 12 17.71 15.32 2.24
CA ASN A 12 16.97 16.56 2.09
C ASN A 12 17.89 17.76 1.78
N ALA A 13 18.98 17.93 2.54
CA ALA A 13 19.93 19.01 2.31
C ALA A 13 20.58 18.89 0.91
N LEU A 14 20.93 17.67 0.49
CA LEU A 14 21.52 17.41 -0.81
C LEU A 14 20.54 17.76 -1.95
N LEU A 15 19.28 17.39 -1.85
CA LEU A 15 18.25 17.71 -2.85
C LEU A 15 18.09 19.23 -3.01
N LEU A 16 17.95 19.94 -1.89
CA LEU A 16 17.83 21.41 -1.91
C LEU A 16 19.08 22.09 -2.53
N ALA A 17 20.28 21.62 -2.19
CA ALA A 17 21.54 22.13 -2.75
C ALA A 17 21.67 21.87 -4.26
N ASN A 18 20.95 20.88 -4.81
CA ASN A 18 20.94 20.55 -6.23
C ASN A 18 19.73 21.10 -7.00
N GLY A 19 19.06 22.12 -6.46
CA GLY A 19 18.01 22.87 -7.16
C GLY A 19 16.61 22.27 -7.09
N TYR A 20 16.40 21.27 -6.23
CA TYR A 20 15.06 20.80 -5.91
C TYR A 20 14.39 21.77 -4.94
N THR A 21 13.10 21.95 -5.06
CA THR A 21 12.24 22.66 -4.10
C THR A 21 11.31 21.68 -3.42
N LYS A 22 11.01 21.91 -2.13
CA LYS A 22 10.02 21.09 -1.44
C LYS A 22 8.64 21.32 -2.03
N ASP A 23 7.87 20.25 -2.14
CA ASP A 23 6.44 20.33 -2.34
C ASP A 23 5.76 20.71 -1.02
N ASP A 24 4.70 21.53 -1.12
CA ASP A 24 3.91 21.97 0.03
C ASP A 24 2.91 20.88 0.51
N GLU A 25 2.77 19.79 -0.22
CA GLU A 25 1.92 18.66 0.17
C GLU A 25 2.43 18.01 1.47
N ILE A 26 1.53 17.94 2.46
CA ILE A 26 1.84 17.28 3.74
C ILE A 26 1.50 15.78 3.61
N SER A 27 2.52 14.94 3.72
CA SER A 27 2.37 13.49 3.74
C SER A 27 2.84 12.90 5.06
N ASP A 28 2.24 11.79 5.48
CA ASP A 28 2.59 11.03 6.69
C ASP A 28 3.71 10.01 6.48
N HIS A 29 4.27 9.92 5.28
CA HIS A 29 5.26 8.90 4.92
C HIS A 29 6.37 9.37 3.98
N HIS A 30 6.22 10.51 3.29
CA HIS A 30 7.25 11.06 2.40
C HIS A 30 7.27 12.60 2.42
N GLN A 31 8.33 13.16 1.87
CA GLN A 31 8.41 14.57 1.47
C GLN A 31 8.57 14.61 -0.05
N GLY A 32 7.67 15.30 -0.72
CA GLY A 32 7.77 15.59 -2.15
C GLY A 32 8.82 16.67 -2.45
N TYR A 33 9.48 16.53 -3.59
CA TYR A 33 10.42 17.50 -4.14
C TYR A 33 10.15 17.70 -5.62
N LEU A 34 10.22 18.94 -6.06
CA LEU A 34 10.00 19.36 -7.43
C LEU A 34 11.33 19.83 -8.02
N TYR A 35 11.65 19.37 -9.22
CA TYR A 35 12.81 19.83 -9.99
C TYR A 35 12.37 20.23 -11.40
N LYS A 36 12.62 21.48 -11.78
CA LYS A 36 12.34 21.95 -13.12
C LYS A 36 13.53 21.65 -14.02
N VAL A 37 13.35 20.72 -14.97
CA VAL A 37 14.38 20.33 -15.93
C VAL A 37 14.67 21.50 -16.88
N PRO A 38 15.87 22.11 -16.86
CA PRO A 38 16.16 23.32 -17.63
C PRO A 38 15.96 23.14 -19.14
N GLN A 39 16.31 21.96 -19.67
CA GLN A 39 16.30 21.68 -21.13
C GLN A 39 14.88 21.51 -21.69
N THR A 40 13.93 21.06 -20.88
CA THR A 40 12.58 20.72 -21.35
C THR A 40 11.49 21.57 -20.70
N GLY A 41 11.82 22.28 -19.62
CA GLY A 41 10.84 23.01 -18.79
C GLY A 41 9.89 22.09 -18.01
N ARG A 42 10.02 20.77 -18.14
CA ARG A 42 9.17 19.81 -17.40
C ARG A 42 9.54 19.76 -15.93
N THR A 43 8.55 19.57 -15.09
CA THR A 43 8.76 19.33 -13.65
C THR A 43 8.90 17.84 -13.40
N MET A 44 9.99 17.45 -12.76
CA MET A 44 10.16 16.11 -12.17
C MET A 44 9.72 16.16 -10.71
N ILE A 45 9.02 15.12 -10.29
CA ILE A 45 8.63 14.90 -8.90
C ILE A 45 9.51 13.79 -8.35
N LEU A 46 10.08 14.00 -7.15
CA LEU A 46 10.82 13.02 -6.39
C LEU A 46 10.22 12.95 -5.00
N GLU A 47 9.83 11.76 -4.56
CA GLU A 47 9.33 11.51 -3.22
C GLU A 47 10.44 10.87 -2.38
N LEU A 48 10.84 11.54 -1.32
CA LEU A 48 11.77 11.02 -0.35
C LEU A 48 11.00 10.42 0.82
N HIS A 49 10.87 9.10 0.83
CA HIS A 49 10.11 8.38 1.83
C HIS A 49 10.91 8.17 3.11
N TYR A 50 10.32 8.51 4.26
CA TYR A 50 10.79 8.17 5.61
C TYR A 50 9.99 7.00 6.22
N ARG A 51 8.84 6.67 5.65
CA ARG A 51 8.06 5.46 5.85
C ARG A 51 7.66 4.90 4.48
N ILE A 52 7.65 3.59 4.32
CA ILE A 52 7.50 2.98 2.99
C ILE A 52 6.11 3.22 2.37
N VAL A 53 5.05 3.23 3.18
CA VAL A 53 3.68 3.60 2.79
C VAL A 53 3.03 4.42 3.90
N GLY A 54 2.02 5.20 3.57
CA GLY A 54 1.24 5.99 4.52
C GLY A 54 0.59 5.13 5.62
N LEU A 55 0.26 5.76 6.74
CA LEU A 55 -0.39 5.08 7.86
C LEU A 55 -1.78 4.57 7.46
N TYR A 56 -2.12 3.41 7.99
CA TYR A 56 -3.48 2.86 7.97
C TYR A 56 -4.18 3.21 9.28
N GLN A 57 -5.50 3.34 9.23
CA GLN A 57 -6.30 3.51 10.45
C GLN A 57 -6.21 2.28 11.37
N TYR A 58 -5.97 1.10 10.80
CA TYR A 58 -5.81 -0.14 11.55
C TYR A 58 -4.36 -0.33 12.02
N ALA A 59 -4.10 0.03 13.28
CA ALA A 59 -2.76 0.02 13.87
C ALA A 59 -1.95 -1.29 13.73
N PRO A 60 -2.54 -2.51 13.83
CA PRO A 60 -1.78 -3.74 13.62
C PRO A 60 -1.14 -3.86 12.25
N VAL A 61 -1.79 -3.36 11.19
CA VAL A 61 -1.21 -3.33 9.83
C VAL A 61 0.02 -2.45 9.79
N ASN A 62 -0.04 -1.28 10.43
CA ASN A 62 1.11 -0.38 10.51
C ASN A 62 2.31 -1.06 11.16
N LYS A 63 2.06 -1.80 12.24
CA LYS A 63 3.13 -2.53 12.93
C LYS A 63 3.82 -3.56 12.02
N ILE A 64 3.06 -4.37 11.28
CA ILE A 64 3.64 -5.37 10.36
C ILE A 64 4.46 -4.67 9.27
N VAL A 65 3.90 -3.62 8.65
CA VAL A 65 4.61 -2.84 7.64
C VAL A 65 5.91 -2.24 8.20
N ASP A 66 5.84 -1.64 9.38
CA ASP A 66 7.01 -1.03 10.01
C ASP A 66 8.05 -2.08 10.42
N ASP A 67 7.63 -3.26 10.91
CA ASP A 67 8.54 -4.36 11.26
C ASP A 67 9.27 -4.92 10.02
N VAL A 68 8.55 -5.12 8.91
CA VAL A 68 9.14 -5.64 7.64
C VAL A 68 10.15 -4.66 7.06
N PHE A 69 9.86 -3.36 7.11
CA PHE A 69 10.72 -2.32 6.53
C PHE A 69 11.59 -1.59 7.57
N ALA A 70 11.74 -2.15 8.77
CA ALA A 70 12.66 -1.59 9.77
C ALA A 70 14.11 -1.62 9.27
N ALA A 71 14.94 -0.77 9.87
CA ALA A 71 16.37 -0.77 9.56
C ALA A 71 16.99 -2.14 9.87
N ASN A 72 17.81 -2.63 8.94
CA ASN A 72 18.55 -3.90 9.06
C ASN A 72 17.69 -5.18 9.04
N THR A 73 16.43 -5.15 8.65
CA THR A 73 15.62 -6.36 8.47
C THR A 73 15.96 -7.09 7.17
N PHE A 74 16.50 -6.39 6.18
CA PHE A 74 16.96 -6.96 4.92
C PHE A 74 18.23 -6.26 4.42
N SER A 75 18.97 -6.94 3.54
CA SER A 75 20.07 -6.33 2.80
C SER A 75 19.56 -5.83 1.45
N PRO A 76 19.80 -4.57 1.07
CA PRO A 76 19.38 -4.07 -0.24
C PRO A 76 19.91 -4.91 -1.39
N ALA A 77 19.07 -5.17 -2.39
CA ALA A 77 19.54 -5.68 -3.67
C ALA A 77 20.22 -4.53 -4.45
N MET A 78 21.06 -4.88 -5.41
CA MET A 78 21.73 -3.88 -6.26
C MET A 78 21.18 -3.98 -7.68
N GLN A 79 20.75 -2.85 -8.23
CA GLN A 79 20.32 -2.73 -9.61
C GLN A 79 21.26 -1.81 -10.37
N THR A 80 21.74 -2.28 -11.52
CA THR A 80 22.60 -1.48 -12.40
C THR A 80 21.75 -0.74 -13.43
N VAL A 81 21.90 0.59 -13.47
CA VAL A 81 21.27 1.46 -14.45
C VAL A 81 22.32 2.40 -15.00
N ASN A 82 22.55 2.39 -16.32
CA ASN A 82 23.58 3.20 -16.99
C ASN A 82 24.96 3.09 -16.30
N ASP A 83 25.42 1.86 -16.09
CA ASP A 83 26.71 1.51 -15.46
C ASP A 83 26.89 2.00 -14.00
N ARG A 84 25.81 2.40 -13.36
CA ARG A 84 25.79 2.76 -11.93
C ARG A 84 24.93 1.78 -11.15
N ASN A 85 25.42 1.39 -9.98
CA ASN A 85 24.73 0.50 -9.08
C ASN A 85 23.91 1.30 -8.07
N TYR A 86 22.62 0.94 -7.95
CA TYR A 86 21.69 1.55 -7.01
C TYR A 86 21.16 0.50 -6.04
N PRO A 87 21.14 0.81 -4.73
CA PRO A 87 20.46 -0.04 -3.76
C PRO A 87 18.94 0.05 -3.98
N VAL A 88 18.30 -1.12 -4.07
CA VAL A 88 16.85 -1.26 -4.24
C VAL A 88 16.30 -2.23 -3.21
N LEU A 89 15.00 -2.22 -2.98
CA LEU A 89 14.36 -3.25 -2.16
C LEU A 89 14.58 -4.63 -2.80
N PRO A 90 14.88 -5.65 -1.99
CA PRO A 90 14.92 -7.03 -2.51
C PRO A 90 13.56 -7.45 -3.07
N PRO A 91 13.49 -8.43 -3.97
CA PRO A 91 12.25 -8.81 -4.66
C PRO A 91 11.09 -9.17 -3.74
N THR A 92 11.32 -9.84 -2.63
CA THR A 92 10.28 -10.21 -1.65
C THR A 92 9.68 -8.97 -0.99
N GLU A 93 10.53 -8.09 -0.44
CA GLU A 93 10.12 -6.85 0.21
C GLU A 93 9.46 -5.89 -0.79
N TYR A 94 9.99 -5.83 -2.02
CA TYR A 94 9.38 -5.00 -3.06
C TYR A 94 8.00 -5.51 -3.48
N THR A 95 7.80 -6.83 -3.56
CA THR A 95 6.48 -7.45 -3.80
C THR A 95 5.48 -7.03 -2.71
N PHE A 96 5.87 -7.14 -1.44
CA PHE A 96 5.02 -6.74 -0.33
C PHE A 96 4.71 -5.23 -0.35
N TYR A 97 5.70 -4.40 -0.68
CA TYR A 97 5.51 -2.96 -0.91
C TYR A 97 4.47 -2.70 -2.01
N MET A 98 4.59 -3.36 -3.18
CA MET A 98 3.66 -3.17 -4.30
C MET A 98 2.22 -3.51 -3.92
N ILE A 99 2.00 -4.58 -3.14
CA ILE A 99 0.66 -4.96 -2.65
C ILE A 99 0.09 -3.85 -1.77
N HIS A 100 0.87 -3.34 -0.82
CA HIS A 100 0.45 -2.25 0.06
C HIS A 100 0.27 -0.92 -0.69
N HIS A 101 1.09 -0.65 -1.69
CA HIS A 101 0.96 0.52 -2.55
C HIS A 101 -0.36 0.48 -3.35
N MET A 102 -0.66 -0.66 -3.98
CA MET A 102 -1.96 -0.88 -4.65
C MET A 102 -3.13 -0.76 -3.69
N LEU A 103 -3.00 -1.29 -2.47
CA LEU A 103 -4.02 -1.16 -1.43
C LEU A 103 -4.29 0.31 -1.08
N LYS A 104 -3.24 1.12 -0.90
CA LYS A 104 -3.39 2.56 -0.62
C LYS A 104 -4.14 3.28 -1.74
N HIS A 105 -3.76 3.03 -2.97
CA HIS A 105 -4.48 3.59 -4.12
C HIS A 105 -5.93 3.13 -4.16
N TYR A 106 -6.18 1.84 -3.97
CA TYR A 106 -7.54 1.29 -3.95
C TYR A 106 -8.44 1.92 -2.88
N LEU A 107 -7.88 2.23 -1.70
CA LEU A 107 -8.61 2.80 -0.57
C LEU A 107 -8.89 4.30 -0.73
N TYR A 108 -7.94 5.08 -1.24
CA TYR A 108 -7.95 6.53 -1.08
C TYR A 108 -7.99 7.31 -2.39
N SER A 109 -7.41 6.79 -3.46
CA SER A 109 -7.28 7.54 -4.72
C SER A 109 -7.75 6.77 -5.96
N GLY A 110 -8.10 5.49 -5.81
CA GLY A 110 -8.26 4.59 -6.94
C GLY A 110 -6.92 4.22 -7.58
N PHE A 111 -6.86 3.09 -8.29
CA PHE A 111 -5.72 2.79 -9.13
C PHE A 111 -6.18 2.15 -10.44
N GLY A 112 -5.50 2.50 -11.53
CA GLY A 112 -5.79 1.95 -12.84
C GLY A 112 -5.07 0.63 -13.09
N ILE A 113 -5.39 0.04 -14.22
CA ILE A 113 -4.81 -1.23 -14.72
C ILE A 113 -3.27 -1.20 -14.77
N ARG A 114 -2.66 -0.03 -14.89
CA ARG A 114 -1.21 0.14 -14.96
C ARG A 114 -0.47 -0.50 -13.78
N LEU A 115 -0.94 -0.29 -12.55
CA LEU A 115 -0.30 -0.87 -11.36
C LEU A 115 -0.37 -2.41 -11.37
N LEU A 116 -1.45 -3.01 -11.89
CA LEU A 116 -1.51 -4.46 -12.09
C LEU A 116 -0.54 -4.93 -13.18
N CYS A 117 -0.38 -4.17 -14.27
CA CYS A 117 0.60 -4.48 -15.31
C CYS A 117 2.02 -4.43 -14.76
N ASP A 118 2.36 -3.39 -14.01
CA ASP A 118 3.67 -3.23 -13.37
C ASP A 118 3.94 -4.40 -12.39
N PHE A 119 2.94 -4.79 -11.59
CA PHE A 119 3.03 -5.92 -10.68
C PHE A 119 3.22 -7.25 -11.42
N THR A 120 2.41 -7.49 -12.48
CA THR A 120 2.52 -8.70 -13.32
C THR A 120 3.91 -8.83 -13.95
N PHE A 121 4.42 -7.73 -14.50
CA PHE A 121 5.73 -7.67 -15.13
C PHE A 121 6.86 -7.92 -14.12
N PHE A 122 6.77 -7.30 -12.96
CA PHE A 122 7.74 -7.48 -11.89
C PHE A 122 7.78 -8.93 -11.40
N LEU A 123 6.62 -9.54 -11.11
CA LEU A 123 6.55 -10.95 -10.70
C LEU A 123 7.10 -11.87 -11.77
N GLY A 124 6.71 -11.67 -13.05
CA GLY A 124 7.18 -12.50 -14.16
C GLY A 124 8.70 -12.53 -14.33
N HIS A 125 9.38 -11.43 -13.96
CA HIS A 125 10.85 -11.33 -14.07
C HIS A 125 11.60 -11.77 -12.81
N ASN A 126 10.96 -11.70 -11.63
CA ASN A 126 11.65 -11.88 -10.36
C ASN A 126 11.15 -13.09 -9.55
N TYR A 127 10.20 -13.89 -10.05
CA TYR A 127 9.51 -14.93 -9.28
C TYR A 127 10.46 -15.93 -8.60
N THR A 128 11.62 -16.22 -9.19
CA THR A 128 12.61 -17.16 -8.61
C THR A 128 13.35 -16.59 -7.39
N ALA A 129 13.33 -15.27 -7.22
CA ALA A 129 13.96 -14.56 -6.12
C ALA A 129 12.97 -14.09 -5.05
N ILE A 130 11.67 -14.40 -5.22
CA ILE A 130 10.61 -14.01 -4.29
C ILE A 130 10.27 -15.18 -3.36
N ASP A 131 10.29 -14.93 -2.05
CA ASP A 131 9.77 -15.85 -1.05
C ASP A 131 8.26 -15.67 -0.89
N PHE A 132 7.48 -16.42 -1.68
CA PHE A 132 6.03 -16.37 -1.63
C PHE A 132 5.45 -16.87 -0.29
N ALA A 133 6.12 -17.76 0.41
CA ALA A 133 5.67 -18.19 1.73
C ALA A 133 5.76 -17.05 2.75
N GLN A 134 6.80 -16.24 2.64
CA GLN A 134 6.95 -15.05 3.46
C GLN A 134 5.90 -13.98 3.09
N ILE A 135 5.64 -13.75 1.79
CA ILE A 135 4.56 -12.86 1.34
C ILE A 135 3.21 -13.27 1.92
N HIS A 136 2.87 -14.57 1.87
CA HIS A 136 1.63 -15.09 2.47
C HIS A 136 1.55 -14.80 3.97
N THR A 137 2.65 -15.01 4.68
CA THR A 137 2.72 -14.73 6.12
C THR A 137 2.44 -13.27 6.40
N TRP A 138 3.15 -12.36 5.76
CA TRP A 138 2.99 -10.91 5.94
C TRP A 138 1.60 -10.41 5.52
N CYS A 139 1.07 -10.90 4.39
CA CYS A 139 -0.29 -10.56 3.94
C CYS A 139 -1.36 -11.05 4.91
N LYS A 140 -1.17 -12.24 5.50
CA LYS A 140 -2.09 -12.78 6.50
C LYS A 140 -2.04 -11.97 7.81
N GLU A 141 -0.87 -11.65 8.29
CA GLU A 141 -0.67 -10.86 9.50
C GLU A 141 -1.21 -9.42 9.33
N SER A 142 -0.99 -8.80 8.17
CA SER A 142 -1.54 -7.49 7.83
C SER A 142 -3.01 -7.50 7.39
N LYS A 143 -3.69 -8.69 7.41
CA LYS A 143 -5.10 -8.84 7.04
C LYS A 143 -5.45 -8.49 5.59
N ILE A 144 -4.48 -8.59 4.69
CA ILE A 144 -4.65 -8.28 3.27
C ILE A 144 -4.43 -9.50 2.35
N LEU A 145 -4.36 -10.70 2.92
CA LEU A 145 -4.14 -11.92 2.13
C LEU A 145 -5.16 -12.07 1.01
N HIS A 146 -6.42 -11.81 1.29
CA HIS A 146 -7.51 -11.89 0.34
C HIS A 146 -7.35 -10.91 -0.85
N LEU A 147 -6.88 -9.69 -0.57
CA LEU A 147 -6.55 -8.74 -1.62
C LEU A 147 -5.37 -9.23 -2.49
N TYR A 148 -4.35 -9.80 -1.87
CA TYR A 148 -3.22 -10.36 -2.60
C TYR A 148 -3.68 -11.50 -3.53
N GLU A 149 -4.52 -12.41 -3.03
CA GLU A 149 -5.07 -13.55 -3.79
C GLU A 149 -5.86 -13.09 -5.01
N ILE A 150 -6.77 -12.12 -4.86
CA ILE A 150 -7.56 -11.61 -5.99
C ILE A 150 -6.71 -10.85 -7.00
N ILE A 151 -5.73 -10.06 -6.55
CA ILE A 151 -4.79 -9.36 -7.44
C ILE A 151 -4.01 -10.40 -8.25
N LEU A 152 -3.42 -11.41 -7.60
CA LEU A 152 -2.60 -12.42 -8.27
C LEU A 152 -3.40 -13.20 -9.31
N GLU A 153 -4.59 -13.67 -8.95
CA GLU A 153 -5.45 -14.43 -9.87
C GLU A 153 -5.98 -13.54 -11.02
N THR A 154 -6.29 -12.28 -10.74
CA THR A 154 -6.65 -11.31 -11.78
C THR A 154 -5.50 -11.10 -12.78
N CYS A 155 -4.26 -11.02 -12.30
CA CYS A 155 -3.07 -10.93 -13.16
C CYS A 155 -2.89 -12.18 -14.03
N ARG A 156 -3.20 -13.36 -13.52
CA ARG A 156 -3.17 -14.61 -14.32
C ARG A 156 -4.23 -14.63 -15.40
N ILE A 157 -5.47 -14.33 -15.05
CA ILE A 157 -6.61 -14.44 -15.97
C ILE A 157 -6.54 -13.39 -17.08
N TYR A 158 -6.14 -12.16 -16.77
CA TYR A 158 -6.29 -11.02 -17.69
C TYR A 158 -4.97 -10.43 -18.17
N LEU A 159 -3.85 -10.66 -17.50
CA LEU A 159 -2.56 -10.03 -17.83
C LEU A 159 -1.45 -11.02 -18.17
N GLY A 160 -1.78 -12.31 -18.26
CA GLY A 160 -0.85 -13.34 -18.71
C GLY A 160 0.25 -13.72 -17.71
N LEU A 161 0.03 -13.48 -16.42
CA LEU A 161 0.95 -13.98 -15.39
C LEU A 161 0.94 -15.51 -15.42
N PRO A 162 2.10 -16.21 -15.49
CA PRO A 162 2.16 -17.67 -15.50
C PRO A 162 1.52 -18.29 -14.24
N GLU A 163 0.72 -19.35 -14.42
CA GLU A 163 0.09 -20.11 -13.32
C GLU A 163 1.10 -20.75 -12.36
N THR A 164 2.33 -20.97 -12.82
CA THR A 164 3.42 -21.51 -11.98
C THR A 164 3.92 -20.56 -10.90
N ILE A 165 3.66 -19.26 -11.07
CA ILE A 165 4.06 -18.24 -10.09
C ILE A 165 3.05 -18.28 -8.93
N ASP A 166 3.53 -18.69 -7.75
CA ASP A 166 2.72 -18.89 -6.54
C ASP A 166 1.47 -19.76 -6.76
N SER A 167 1.69 -20.95 -7.34
CA SER A 167 0.65 -21.87 -7.83
C SER A 167 -0.33 -22.37 -6.74
N LYS A 168 -0.10 -22.05 -5.47
CA LYS A 168 -1.00 -22.44 -4.37
C LYS A 168 -2.25 -21.55 -4.26
N ILE A 169 -2.22 -20.40 -4.90
CA ILE A 169 -3.34 -19.45 -4.88
C ILE A 169 -4.26 -19.70 -6.07
N HIS A 170 -5.52 -19.87 -5.76
CA HIS A 170 -6.61 -19.88 -6.74
C HIS A 170 -7.77 -19.07 -6.16
N TYR A 171 -8.33 -18.19 -6.96
CA TYR A 171 -9.43 -17.33 -6.54
C TYR A 171 -10.64 -17.46 -7.46
N ASN A 172 -11.80 -17.03 -6.98
CA ASN A 172 -13.05 -17.09 -7.76
C ASN A 172 -12.98 -16.16 -8.98
N LYS A 173 -13.15 -16.72 -10.19
CA LYS A 173 -13.09 -15.97 -11.45
C LYS A 173 -14.12 -14.85 -11.55
N ASN A 174 -15.31 -15.01 -10.93
CA ASN A 174 -16.34 -13.97 -10.95
C ASN A 174 -15.91 -12.76 -10.12
N ASP A 175 -15.25 -12.99 -8.99
CA ASP A 175 -14.75 -11.92 -8.13
C ASP A 175 -13.56 -11.19 -8.82
N CYS A 176 -12.68 -11.94 -9.50
CA CYS A 176 -11.62 -11.35 -10.32
C CYS A 176 -12.19 -10.51 -11.48
N LYS A 177 -13.27 -10.98 -12.12
CA LYS A 177 -13.96 -10.20 -13.15
C LYS A 177 -14.56 -8.91 -12.58
N ALA A 178 -15.24 -9.00 -11.44
CA ALA A 178 -15.81 -7.83 -10.76
C ALA A 178 -14.70 -6.84 -10.37
N PHE A 179 -13.61 -7.33 -9.82
CA PHE A 179 -12.46 -6.53 -9.43
C PHE A 179 -11.83 -5.76 -10.61
N ILE A 180 -11.50 -6.46 -11.71
CA ILE A 180 -10.91 -5.79 -12.87
C ILE A 180 -11.89 -4.83 -13.55
N THR A 181 -13.18 -5.19 -13.62
CA THR A 181 -14.21 -4.29 -14.18
C THR A 181 -14.27 -3.00 -13.38
N GLN A 182 -14.27 -3.09 -12.05
CA GLN A 182 -14.24 -1.93 -11.18
C GLN A 182 -12.99 -1.05 -11.41
N LEU A 183 -11.81 -1.66 -11.54
CA LEU A 183 -10.58 -0.90 -11.80
C LEU A 183 -10.61 -0.16 -13.14
N LEU A 184 -11.23 -0.76 -14.16
CA LEU A 184 -11.37 -0.13 -15.47
C LEU A 184 -12.41 0.99 -15.47
N GLU A 185 -13.48 0.87 -14.68
CA GLU A 185 -14.52 1.90 -14.52
C GLU A 185 -14.06 3.08 -13.67
N ASP A 186 -13.34 2.81 -12.57
CA ASP A 186 -12.87 3.85 -11.64
C ASP A 186 -11.67 4.64 -12.22
N GLY A 187 -10.86 4.02 -13.09
CA GLY A 187 -9.69 4.66 -13.74
C GLY A 187 -8.61 5.09 -12.74
N ASP A 188 -7.61 5.85 -13.23
CA ASP A 188 -6.54 6.43 -12.41
C ASP A 188 -6.99 7.63 -11.56
N VAL A 189 -8.18 8.13 -11.80
CA VAL A 189 -8.75 9.27 -11.07
C VAL A 189 -10.04 8.79 -10.43
N SER A 190 -9.96 8.31 -9.19
CA SER A 190 -11.17 7.99 -8.46
C SER A 190 -11.94 9.26 -8.14
N GLN A 191 -13.09 9.41 -8.75
CA GLN A 191 -14.14 10.18 -8.13
C GLN A 191 -14.59 9.38 -6.91
N ASN A 192 -14.22 9.84 -5.74
CA ASN A 192 -14.51 9.33 -4.41
C ASN A 192 -15.87 8.64 -4.27
N ASN A 193 -15.97 7.36 -4.57
CA ASN A 193 -17.16 6.59 -4.36
C ASN A 193 -16.89 5.28 -3.60
N GLY A 194 -16.23 5.39 -2.48
CA GLY A 194 -16.23 4.30 -1.53
C GLY A 194 -14.85 3.85 -1.07
N SER A 195 -14.60 4.07 0.18
CA SER A 195 -13.51 3.48 0.93
C SER A 195 -13.71 1.97 1.04
N ALA A 196 -12.70 1.21 0.69
CA ALA A 196 -12.64 -0.21 0.99
C ALA A 196 -12.13 -0.45 2.41
N LEU A 197 -12.47 -1.59 2.99
CA LEU A 197 -12.19 -1.91 4.38
C LEU A 197 -10.88 -2.68 4.53
N VAL A 198 -9.86 -2.05 5.09
CA VAL A 198 -8.56 -2.71 5.34
C VAL A 198 -8.62 -3.62 6.57
N GLY A 199 -9.29 -3.19 7.60
CA GLY A 199 -9.26 -3.86 8.90
C GLY A 199 -10.09 -5.13 9.01
N SER A 200 -11.05 -5.35 8.10
CA SER A 200 -11.87 -6.58 8.07
C SER A 200 -11.26 -7.69 7.21
N GLY A 201 -10.14 -7.43 6.53
CA GLY A 201 -9.57 -8.33 5.54
C GLY A 201 -10.40 -8.41 4.25
N SER A 202 -11.32 -7.48 4.04
CA SER A 202 -12.16 -7.35 2.87
C SER A 202 -11.63 -6.24 1.96
N TYR A 203 -11.63 -6.50 0.65
CA TYR A 203 -11.39 -5.52 -0.40
C TYR A 203 -12.70 -4.93 -0.96
N GLU A 204 -13.84 -5.30 -0.38
CA GLU A 204 -15.16 -4.87 -0.83
C GLU A 204 -15.38 -3.38 -0.58
N LYS A 205 -16.01 -2.71 -1.54
CA LYS A 205 -16.51 -1.34 -1.36
C LYS A 205 -17.47 -1.26 -0.19
N ILE A 206 -17.44 -0.15 0.53
CA ILE A 206 -18.33 0.08 1.68
C ILE A 206 -19.79 0.00 1.23
N ASN A 207 -20.48 -0.99 1.77
CA ASN A 207 -21.94 -1.00 1.87
C ASN A 207 -22.33 -0.80 3.34
N PHE A 208 -23.63 -0.70 3.63
CA PHE A 208 -24.11 -0.44 4.98
C PHE A 208 -23.63 -1.48 6.02
N LEU A 209 -23.53 -2.75 5.64
CA LEU A 209 -23.06 -3.83 6.51
C LEU A 209 -21.55 -3.78 6.74
N THR A 210 -20.79 -3.48 5.70
CA THR A 210 -19.31 -3.35 5.81
C THR A 210 -18.95 -2.10 6.62
N TYR A 211 -19.72 -1.01 6.50
CA TYR A 211 -19.58 0.18 7.33
C TYR A 211 -19.73 -0.14 8.83
N PHE A 212 -20.75 -0.94 9.20
CA PHE A 212 -20.92 -1.38 10.58
C PHE A 212 -19.75 -2.25 11.07
N LYS A 213 -19.28 -3.19 10.23
CA LYS A 213 -18.14 -4.04 10.57
C LYS A 213 -16.88 -3.22 10.80
N GLU A 214 -16.62 -2.24 9.93
CA GLU A 214 -15.46 -1.36 10.06
C GLU A 214 -15.57 -0.47 11.30
N GLY A 215 -16.71 0.18 11.51
CA GLY A 215 -16.95 0.99 12.71
C GLY A 215 -16.74 0.18 13.99
N HIS A 216 -17.18 -1.09 14.00
CA HIS A 216 -16.98 -2.01 15.11
C HIS A 216 -15.48 -2.34 15.31
N LEU A 217 -14.77 -2.62 14.24
CA LEU A 217 -13.34 -2.86 14.27
C LEU A 217 -12.57 -1.64 14.77
N GLN A 218 -12.86 -0.45 14.24
CA GLN A 218 -12.25 0.80 14.64
C GLN A 218 -12.51 1.14 16.11
N MET A 219 -13.69 0.84 16.61
CA MET A 219 -14.02 0.95 18.03
C MET A 219 -13.13 0.04 18.88
N HIS A 220 -12.94 -1.23 18.49
CA HIS A 220 -12.05 -2.16 19.21
C HIS A 220 -10.59 -1.76 19.13
N VAL A 221 -10.13 -1.22 18.02
CA VAL A 221 -8.76 -0.71 17.84
C VAL A 221 -8.52 0.49 18.77
N ARG A 222 -9.47 1.43 18.80
CA ARG A 222 -9.37 2.64 19.62
C ARG A 222 -9.51 2.35 21.12
N PHE A 223 -10.33 1.38 21.48
CA PHE A 223 -10.64 1.04 22.87
C PHE A 223 -10.41 -0.45 23.18
N PRO A 224 -9.16 -0.96 23.12
CA PRO A 224 -8.88 -2.40 23.18
C PRO A 224 -9.28 -3.06 24.50
N LYS A 225 -9.33 -2.30 25.60
CA LYS A 225 -9.79 -2.79 26.91
C LYS A 225 -11.28 -2.56 27.13
N LEU A 226 -11.77 -1.36 26.85
CA LEU A 226 -13.16 -0.96 27.05
C LEU A 226 -14.11 -1.61 26.01
N GLY A 227 -13.65 -1.85 24.81
CA GLY A 227 -14.40 -2.52 23.73
C GLY A 227 -14.80 -3.97 24.06
N LYS A 228 -14.20 -4.57 25.08
CA LYS A 228 -14.61 -5.90 25.61
C LYS A 228 -15.91 -5.84 26.43
N CYS A 229 -16.34 -4.65 26.88
CA CYS A 229 -17.56 -4.47 27.64
C CYS A 229 -18.72 -4.10 26.73
N LEU A 230 -19.63 -5.05 26.48
CA LEU A 230 -20.79 -4.89 25.60
C LEU A 230 -21.68 -3.68 25.96
N LEU A 231 -21.80 -3.39 27.25
CA LEU A 231 -22.64 -2.27 27.75
C LEU A 231 -22.08 -0.89 27.34
N LEU A 232 -20.79 -0.80 27.06
CA LEU A 232 -20.14 0.45 26.63
C LEU A 232 -20.18 0.66 25.11
N TRP A 233 -20.53 -0.35 24.31
CA TRP A 233 -20.51 -0.28 22.87
C TRP A 233 -21.26 0.90 22.26
N PRO A 234 -22.49 1.25 22.69
CA PRO A 234 -23.20 2.39 22.10
C PRO A 234 -22.41 3.72 22.25
N ILE A 235 -21.80 3.92 23.41
CA ILE A 235 -21.00 5.12 23.71
C ILE A 235 -19.70 5.10 22.90
N LEU A 236 -19.00 3.97 22.89
CA LEU A 236 -17.74 3.79 22.17
C LEU A 236 -17.93 3.93 20.66
N TRP A 237 -19.05 3.43 20.13
CA TRP A 237 -19.46 3.61 18.75
C TRP A 237 -19.68 5.08 18.40
N LEU A 238 -20.42 5.80 19.25
CA LEU A 238 -20.68 7.23 19.05
C LEU A 238 -19.37 8.03 19.05
N ILE A 239 -18.47 7.77 19.99
CA ILE A 239 -17.15 8.43 20.04
C ILE A 239 -16.35 8.09 18.78
N THR A 240 -16.35 6.84 18.34
CA THR A 240 -15.64 6.42 17.12
C THR A 240 -16.18 7.12 15.88
N LEU A 241 -17.51 7.24 15.76
CA LEU A 241 -18.18 7.94 14.66
C LEU A 241 -17.84 9.45 14.67
N VAL A 242 -17.94 10.11 15.83
CA VAL A 242 -17.59 11.54 15.95
C VAL A 242 -16.14 11.78 15.56
N CYS A 243 -15.21 10.93 16.02
CA CYS A 243 -13.80 11.05 15.63
C CYS A 243 -13.57 10.81 14.14
N PHE A 244 -14.35 9.91 13.52
CA PHE A 244 -14.29 9.67 12.07
C PHE A 244 -14.77 10.90 11.29
N LEU A 245 -15.86 11.52 11.72
CA LEU A 245 -16.40 12.71 11.07
C LEU A 245 -15.53 13.98 11.27
N TYR A 246 -14.72 14.02 12.32
CA TYR A 246 -13.83 15.17 12.60
C TYR A 246 -12.47 15.08 11.88
N ASN A 247 -12.06 13.89 11.45
CA ASN A 247 -10.77 13.64 10.80
C ASN A 247 -10.88 13.45 9.26
N ASN A 248 -12.08 13.58 8.71
CA ASN A 248 -12.39 13.67 7.27
C ASN A 248 -13.15 14.97 6.98
#